data_517b2df0e714d074c74a29d375c341df
#
_entry.id   517b2df0e714d074c74a29d375c341df
#
_cell.length_a   1.000
_cell.length_b   1.000
_cell.length_c   1.000
_cell.angle_alpha   90.00
_cell.angle_beta   90.00
_cell.angle_gamma   90.00
#
_symmetry.space_group_name_H-M   'P 1'
#
loop_
_entity.id
_entity.type
_entity.pdbx_description
1 polymer ?
#
loop_
_entity_poly.entity_id
_entity_poly.type
_entity_poly.pdbx_seq_one_letter_code
_entity_poly.pdbx_strand_id
1 'polypeptide(L)'
;ALRCNIVRTLLQLGYRKLAVRLADSPLLQWFCGLSQLDKVTVPGKSTLQRYETWLPDEQMRPLIEQLLCQGRDQAPGLQLAEPLDLETAFLDCTCVKADIHFPVDWVLLRDATRTLMQAVQLIRQQGLKHRMAQPASFITRMNQLCIKMTHSARRTDSKKQRKQVLREMKRLTQVVRAHAQRYRALLDEQWEKTDWTRPQAEQVLQRLDNVLSQLPAALHQAHERIIGERLVKNEDKILSLYEPDIQVVVRHKAGAEVEFGNTLLLAESVQGLILDWELFADRVPSDPSLVKPCVQRIEKGLQQKLKGLGTDRGFDSAANRQWLGRKKIFNGICPRSPENLGARMTEPCFVAVQKRRSQTEGRISIFKNNFLGRPLRAKGFGHRALAVSWAVLTHNLWVMARLPQMPIASQELCRAA
;
A
#
# COMPACT_ATOMS: atom_id res chain seq x y z
N ALA A 1 -7.51 -21.53 2.43
CA ALA A 1 -6.95 -20.18 2.67
C ALA A 1 -6.62 -19.48 1.36
N LEU A 2 -5.72 -20.02 0.50
CA LEU A 2 -5.24 -19.40 -0.74
C LEU A 2 -6.40 -18.93 -1.65
N ARG A 3 -7.31 -19.87 -2.03
CA ARG A 3 -8.45 -19.57 -2.92
C ARG A 3 -9.40 -18.52 -2.34
N CYS A 4 -9.62 -18.50 -1.01
CA CYS A 4 -10.43 -17.46 -0.37
C CYS A 4 -9.78 -16.06 -0.48
N ASN A 5 -8.45 -15.95 -0.38
CA ASN A 5 -7.74 -14.68 -0.56
C ASN A 5 -7.78 -14.21 -2.02
N ILE A 6 -7.64 -15.11 -2.98
CA ILE A 6 -7.80 -14.81 -4.41
C ILE A 6 -9.22 -14.26 -4.67
N VAL A 7 -10.28 -14.94 -4.19
CA VAL A 7 -11.66 -14.45 -4.32
C VAL A 7 -11.86 -13.10 -3.65
N ARG A 8 -11.30 -12.92 -2.45
CA ARG A 8 -11.35 -11.63 -1.73
C ARG A 8 -10.77 -10.49 -2.55
N THR A 9 -9.59 -10.72 -3.11
CA THR A 9 -8.85 -9.74 -3.91
C THR A 9 -9.58 -9.44 -5.22
N LEU A 10 -10.00 -10.49 -5.93
CA LEU A 10 -10.71 -10.37 -7.22
C LEU A 10 -12.04 -9.61 -7.09
N LEU A 11 -12.80 -9.87 -6.02
CA LEU A 11 -14.10 -9.24 -5.78
C LEU A 11 -14.00 -7.98 -4.89
N GLN A 12 -12.82 -7.61 -4.43
CA GLN A 12 -12.55 -6.47 -3.54
C GLN A 12 -13.45 -6.45 -2.29
N LEU A 13 -13.68 -7.60 -1.69
CA LEU A 13 -14.59 -7.75 -0.56
C LEU A 13 -13.88 -7.60 0.78
N GLY A 14 -14.52 -6.93 1.74
CA GLY A 14 -14.14 -7.04 3.14
C GLY A 14 -14.56 -8.40 3.71
N TYR A 15 -13.87 -8.87 4.77
CA TYR A 15 -14.07 -10.21 5.32
C TYR A 15 -15.51 -10.59 5.67
N ARG A 16 -16.30 -9.65 6.21
CA ARG A 16 -17.73 -9.92 6.51
C ARG A 16 -18.54 -10.18 5.23
N LYS A 17 -18.34 -9.32 4.21
CA LYS A 17 -19.01 -9.49 2.91
C LYS A 17 -18.54 -10.74 2.20
N LEU A 18 -17.26 -11.09 2.30
CA LEU A 18 -16.72 -12.32 1.75
C LEU A 18 -17.37 -13.54 2.41
N ALA A 19 -17.48 -13.60 3.75
CA ALA A 19 -18.12 -14.69 4.45
C ALA A 19 -19.57 -14.91 3.97
N VAL A 20 -20.34 -13.83 3.85
CA VAL A 20 -21.72 -13.87 3.31
C VAL A 20 -21.71 -14.36 1.87
N ARG A 21 -20.79 -13.85 1.02
CA ARG A 21 -20.73 -14.25 -0.39
C ARG A 21 -20.33 -15.70 -0.59
N LEU A 22 -19.43 -16.22 0.25
CA LEU A 22 -19.07 -17.64 0.25
C LEU A 22 -20.23 -18.53 0.71
N ALA A 23 -21.05 -18.07 1.67
CA ALA A 23 -22.24 -18.81 2.10
C ALA A 23 -23.32 -18.87 1.03
N ASP A 24 -23.41 -17.83 0.20
CA ASP A 24 -24.52 -17.61 -0.76
C ASP A 24 -24.22 -18.16 -2.17
N SER A 25 -22.95 -18.48 -2.49
CA SER A 25 -22.54 -18.87 -3.85
C SER A 25 -21.97 -20.28 -3.93
N PRO A 26 -22.70 -21.26 -4.49
CA PRO A 26 -22.19 -22.61 -4.71
C PRO A 26 -20.91 -22.64 -5.55
N LEU A 27 -20.79 -21.76 -6.56
CA LEU A 27 -19.59 -21.65 -7.38
C LEU A 27 -18.35 -21.26 -6.55
N LEU A 28 -18.50 -20.30 -5.64
CA LEU A 28 -17.40 -19.87 -4.78
C LEU A 28 -17.09 -20.92 -3.70
N GLN A 29 -18.09 -21.65 -3.23
CA GLN A 29 -17.91 -22.78 -2.32
C GLN A 29 -17.08 -23.88 -2.99
N TRP A 30 -17.45 -24.26 -4.20
CA TRP A 30 -16.70 -25.22 -5.01
C TRP A 30 -15.27 -24.72 -5.27
N PHE A 31 -15.12 -23.50 -5.77
CA PHE A 31 -13.79 -22.93 -6.05
C PHE A 31 -12.90 -22.89 -4.80
N CYS A 32 -13.46 -22.51 -3.66
CA CYS A 32 -12.70 -22.43 -2.40
C CYS A 32 -12.52 -23.78 -1.70
N GLY A 33 -13.12 -24.86 -2.21
CA GLY A 33 -13.06 -26.19 -1.60
C GLY A 33 -13.79 -26.23 -0.24
N LEU A 34 -14.92 -25.54 -0.12
CA LEU A 34 -15.72 -25.45 1.10
C LEU A 34 -16.88 -26.47 1.13
N SER A 35 -17.25 -27.01 -0.04
CA SER A 35 -18.29 -28.02 -0.19
C SER A 35 -17.68 -29.39 0.06
N GLN A 36 -18.20 -30.10 1.05
CA GLN A 36 -18.01 -31.55 1.26
C GLN A 36 -19.32 -32.26 0.96
N LEU A 37 -19.30 -33.59 0.77
CA LEU A 37 -20.41 -34.40 0.27
C LEU A 37 -21.79 -34.05 0.88
N ASP A 38 -21.85 -33.74 2.18
CA ASP A 38 -23.11 -33.46 2.87
C ASP A 38 -23.07 -32.13 3.71
N LYS A 39 -21.99 -31.34 3.59
CA LYS A 39 -21.81 -30.16 4.43
C LYS A 39 -21.00 -29.08 3.75
N VAL A 40 -21.50 -27.84 3.84
CA VAL A 40 -20.76 -26.63 3.48
C VAL A 40 -20.23 -25.99 4.76
N THR A 41 -18.91 -25.85 4.86
CA THR A 41 -18.28 -25.18 6.00
C THR A 41 -17.69 -23.84 5.56
N VAL A 42 -18.41 -22.74 5.85
CA VAL A 42 -17.98 -21.39 5.49
C VAL A 42 -17.14 -20.77 6.62
N PRO A 43 -15.91 -20.31 6.32
CA PRO A 43 -15.08 -19.66 7.33
C PRO A 43 -15.70 -18.33 7.79
N GLY A 44 -15.75 -18.13 9.10
CA GLY A 44 -16.17 -16.85 9.68
C GLY A 44 -15.15 -15.72 9.42
N LYS A 45 -15.58 -14.46 9.69
CA LYS A 45 -14.75 -13.26 9.50
C LYS A 45 -13.34 -13.39 10.09
N SER A 46 -13.22 -13.87 11.34
CA SER A 46 -11.92 -13.98 12.04
C SER A 46 -11.00 -15.02 11.39
N THR A 47 -11.56 -16.12 10.89
CA THR A 47 -10.80 -17.14 10.15
C THR A 47 -10.32 -16.61 8.82
N LEU A 48 -11.18 -15.92 8.05
CA LEU A 48 -10.82 -15.29 6.80
C LEU A 48 -9.73 -14.21 6.99
N GLN A 49 -9.77 -13.47 8.10
CA GLN A 49 -8.74 -12.49 8.44
C GLN A 49 -7.39 -13.16 8.72
N ARG A 50 -7.38 -14.30 9.42
CA ARG A 50 -6.15 -15.10 9.64
C ARG A 50 -5.62 -15.69 8.33
N TYR A 51 -6.47 -15.97 7.36
CA TYR A 51 -6.03 -16.46 6.04
C TYR A 51 -5.21 -15.42 5.27
N GLU A 52 -5.37 -14.11 5.51
CA GLU A 52 -4.57 -13.08 4.85
C GLU A 52 -3.08 -13.22 5.17
N THR A 53 -2.76 -13.49 6.45
CA THR A 53 -1.38 -13.62 6.94
C THR A 53 -0.89 -15.08 6.96
N TRP A 54 -1.70 -16.01 6.48
CA TRP A 54 -1.33 -17.44 6.43
C TRP A 54 -0.11 -17.69 5.53
N LEU A 55 0.01 -16.94 4.44
CA LEU A 55 1.19 -16.93 3.58
C LEU A 55 1.91 -15.60 3.79
N PRO A 56 3.09 -15.59 4.43
CA PRO A 56 3.88 -14.37 4.63
C PRO A 56 4.34 -13.75 3.31
N ASP A 57 4.59 -12.45 3.33
CA ASP A 57 4.97 -11.70 2.12
C ASP A 57 6.26 -12.23 1.48
N GLU A 58 7.21 -12.68 2.30
CA GLU A 58 8.46 -13.28 1.84
C GLU A 58 8.27 -14.56 1.02
N GLN A 59 7.17 -15.28 1.24
CA GLN A 59 6.84 -16.52 0.50
C GLN A 59 5.98 -16.23 -0.74
N MET A 60 5.34 -15.06 -0.82
CA MET A 60 4.50 -14.69 -1.96
C MET A 60 5.31 -14.54 -3.24
N ARG A 61 6.46 -13.88 -3.16
CA ARG A 61 7.32 -13.64 -4.33
C ARG A 61 7.81 -14.95 -4.97
N PRO A 62 8.44 -15.89 -4.25
CA PRO A 62 8.84 -17.19 -4.82
C PRO A 62 7.68 -17.96 -5.45
N LEU A 63 6.49 -17.93 -4.84
CA LEU A 63 5.30 -18.59 -5.38
C LEU A 63 4.89 -17.99 -6.72
N ILE A 64 4.91 -16.66 -6.86
CA ILE A 64 4.56 -15.96 -8.10
C ILE A 64 5.61 -16.21 -9.17
N GLU A 65 6.89 -16.16 -8.82
CA GLU A 65 8.00 -16.47 -9.72
C GLU A 65 7.90 -17.91 -10.24
N GLN A 66 7.60 -18.88 -9.37
CA GLN A 66 7.37 -20.26 -9.78
C GLN A 66 6.18 -20.38 -10.73
N LEU A 67 5.07 -19.71 -10.47
CA LEU A 67 3.90 -19.68 -11.36
C LEU A 67 4.26 -19.15 -12.75
N LEU A 68 5.05 -18.06 -12.82
CA LEU A 68 5.51 -17.49 -14.07
C LEU A 68 6.44 -18.45 -14.82
N CYS A 69 7.38 -19.09 -14.14
CA CYS A 69 8.25 -20.10 -14.74
C CYS A 69 7.46 -21.28 -15.28
N GLN A 70 6.47 -21.80 -14.55
CA GLN A 70 5.58 -22.85 -15.03
C GLN A 70 4.82 -22.45 -16.30
N GLY A 71 4.38 -21.19 -16.40
CA GLY A 71 3.71 -20.69 -17.61
C GLY A 71 4.67 -20.53 -18.79
N ARG A 72 5.92 -20.10 -18.56
CA ARG A 72 6.98 -20.05 -19.58
C ARG A 72 7.32 -21.44 -20.08
N ASP A 73 7.43 -22.40 -19.19
CA ASP A 73 7.83 -23.78 -19.50
C ASP A 73 6.63 -24.65 -19.95
N GLN A 74 5.47 -24.03 -20.17
CA GLN A 74 4.21 -24.68 -20.59
C GLN A 74 3.83 -25.89 -19.72
N ALA A 75 3.93 -25.75 -18.39
CA ALA A 75 3.53 -26.80 -17.48
C ALA A 75 2.08 -27.25 -17.75
N PRO A 76 1.79 -28.55 -17.83
CA PRO A 76 0.48 -29.06 -18.26
C PRO A 76 -0.70 -28.55 -17.42
N GLY A 77 -0.45 -28.22 -16.17
CA GLY A 77 -1.48 -27.70 -15.26
C GLY A 77 -2.04 -26.32 -15.62
N LEU A 78 -1.33 -25.50 -16.40
CA LEU A 78 -1.77 -24.17 -16.79
C LEU A 78 -2.51 -24.13 -18.13
N GLN A 79 -2.39 -25.18 -18.95
CA GLN A 79 -3.10 -25.35 -20.22
C GLN A 79 -2.98 -24.18 -21.20
N LEU A 80 -1.87 -23.45 -21.17
CA LEU A 80 -1.61 -22.34 -22.08
C LEU A 80 -1.29 -22.86 -23.48
N ALA A 81 -1.89 -22.26 -24.53
CA ALA A 81 -1.61 -22.61 -25.92
C ALA A 81 -0.17 -22.24 -26.34
N GLU A 82 0.37 -21.17 -25.75
CA GLU A 82 1.71 -20.66 -26.03
C GLU A 82 2.45 -20.38 -24.71
N PRO A 83 3.80 -20.48 -24.71
CA PRO A 83 4.60 -20.13 -23.53
C PRO A 83 4.46 -18.64 -23.20
N LEU A 84 4.62 -18.30 -21.92
CA LEU A 84 4.68 -16.90 -21.50
C LEU A 84 5.96 -16.25 -22.02
N ASP A 85 5.82 -15.07 -22.66
CA ASP A 85 6.95 -14.21 -23.01
C ASP A 85 7.35 -13.36 -21.78
N LEU A 86 8.41 -13.76 -21.13
CA LEU A 86 8.99 -13.09 -19.94
C LEU A 86 10.33 -12.40 -20.26
N GLU A 87 10.69 -12.28 -21.54
CA GLU A 87 12.01 -11.79 -21.97
C GLU A 87 12.10 -10.25 -22.04
N THR A 88 10.95 -9.57 -22.09
CA THR A 88 10.90 -8.11 -22.14
C THR A 88 10.08 -7.57 -20.97
N ALA A 89 10.66 -6.64 -20.22
CA ALA A 89 10.03 -5.98 -19.08
C ALA A 89 9.70 -4.51 -19.38
N PHE A 90 8.55 -4.05 -18.84
CA PHE A 90 8.12 -2.65 -18.90
C PHE A 90 7.97 -2.14 -17.48
N LEU A 91 8.78 -1.12 -17.11
CA LEU A 91 8.81 -0.57 -15.77
C LEU A 91 8.04 0.75 -15.70
N ASP A 92 7.31 0.95 -14.61
CA ASP A 92 6.71 2.23 -14.24
C ASP A 92 6.49 2.31 -12.73
N CYS A 93 6.42 3.54 -12.20
CA CYS A 93 6.13 3.83 -10.81
C CYS A 93 4.73 4.41 -10.65
N THR A 94 4.04 3.97 -9.59
CA THR A 94 2.71 4.49 -9.28
C THR A 94 2.55 4.72 -7.77
N CYS A 95 1.59 5.56 -7.37
CA CYS A 95 1.22 5.70 -5.96
C CYS A 95 0.09 4.72 -5.60
N VAL A 96 0.29 3.94 -4.56
CA VAL A 96 -0.77 3.21 -3.86
C VAL A 96 -1.32 4.13 -2.80
N LYS A 97 -2.51 4.70 -3.05
CA LYS A 97 -3.17 5.63 -2.12
C LYS A 97 -3.55 4.91 -0.83
N ALA A 98 -3.16 5.49 0.30
CA ALA A 98 -3.57 5.02 1.61
C ALA A 98 -4.95 5.56 2.01
N ASP A 99 -5.67 4.80 2.84
CA ASP A 99 -6.97 5.18 3.39
C ASP A 99 -6.79 6.08 4.62
N ILE A 100 -6.38 7.33 4.36
CA ILE A 100 -6.25 8.40 5.37
C ILE A 100 -7.12 9.60 5.01
N HIS A 101 -7.49 10.37 6.04
CA HIS A 101 -8.07 11.69 5.82
C HIS A 101 -7.03 12.62 5.19
N PHE A 102 -7.50 13.63 4.45
CA PHE A 102 -6.60 14.68 3.98
C PHE A 102 -5.81 15.28 5.16
N PRO A 103 -4.46 15.30 5.13
CA PRO A 103 -3.64 15.67 6.27
C PRO A 103 -3.74 17.18 6.54
N VAL A 104 -4.39 17.50 7.64
CA VAL A 104 -4.55 18.88 8.15
C VAL A 104 -3.96 18.95 9.55
N ASP A 105 -3.02 19.86 9.78
CA ASP A 105 -2.21 19.90 10.99
C ASP A 105 -3.03 19.94 12.30
N TRP A 106 -4.08 20.75 12.35
CA TRP A 106 -4.94 20.83 13.55
C TRP A 106 -5.85 19.60 13.71
N VAL A 107 -6.16 18.89 12.64
CA VAL A 107 -6.89 17.62 12.68
C VAL A 107 -6.01 16.53 13.28
N LEU A 108 -4.71 16.51 12.97
CA LEU A 108 -3.76 15.58 13.62
C LEU A 108 -3.74 15.78 15.13
N LEU A 109 -3.72 17.04 15.63
CA LEU A 109 -3.77 17.31 17.07
C LEU A 109 -5.09 16.88 17.71
N ARG A 110 -6.21 17.04 17.00
CA ARG A 110 -7.52 16.53 17.43
C ARG A 110 -7.52 15.00 17.53
N ASP A 111 -6.99 14.34 16.51
CA ASP A 111 -6.98 12.88 16.46
C ASP A 111 -6.03 12.28 17.51
N ALA A 112 -4.88 12.93 17.78
CA ALA A 112 -4.02 12.60 18.90
C ALA A 112 -4.76 12.69 20.23
N THR A 113 -5.40 13.85 20.50
CA THR A 113 -6.15 14.07 21.73
C THR A 113 -7.23 13.02 21.92
N ARG A 114 -8.01 12.74 20.89
CA ARG A 114 -9.07 11.71 20.92
C ARG A 114 -8.51 10.34 21.24
N THR A 115 -7.47 9.91 20.54
CA THR A 115 -6.88 8.57 20.73
C THR A 115 -6.26 8.40 22.09
N LEU A 116 -5.47 9.39 22.55
CA LEU A 116 -4.84 9.35 23.88
C LEU A 116 -5.88 9.36 24.99
N MET A 117 -6.89 10.21 24.92
CA MET A 117 -7.91 10.30 25.95
C MET A 117 -8.87 9.12 25.97
N GLN A 118 -9.17 8.50 24.83
CA GLN A 118 -9.91 7.23 24.77
C GLN A 118 -9.11 6.09 25.39
N ALA A 119 -7.80 5.99 25.14
CA ALA A 119 -6.95 4.99 25.79
C ALA A 119 -6.87 5.21 27.30
N VAL A 120 -6.69 6.46 27.75
CA VAL A 120 -6.75 6.82 29.18
C VAL A 120 -8.09 6.43 29.81
N GLN A 121 -9.19 6.66 29.11
CA GLN A 121 -10.53 6.27 29.61
C GLN A 121 -10.65 4.76 29.77
N LEU A 122 -10.15 3.95 28.85
CA LEU A 122 -10.12 2.49 28.95
C LEU A 122 -9.31 2.04 30.17
N ILE A 123 -8.12 2.61 30.39
CA ILE A 123 -7.27 2.30 31.55
C ILE A 123 -7.98 2.65 32.85
N ARG A 124 -8.67 3.79 32.91
CA ARG A 124 -9.45 4.21 34.10
C ARG A 124 -10.63 3.27 34.39
N GLN A 125 -11.26 2.71 33.37
CA GLN A 125 -12.34 1.72 33.54
C GLN A 125 -11.83 0.42 34.15
N GLN A 126 -10.54 0.11 33.99
CA GLN A 126 -9.88 -1.02 34.63
C GLN A 126 -9.43 -0.73 36.09
N GLY A 127 -9.89 0.36 36.69
CA GLY A 127 -9.57 0.68 38.07
C GLY A 127 -8.27 1.47 38.27
N LEU A 128 -7.40 1.56 37.29
CA LEU A 128 -6.16 2.34 37.35
C LEU A 128 -6.46 3.84 37.21
N LYS A 129 -6.34 4.59 38.32
CA LYS A 129 -6.74 6.00 38.36
C LYS A 129 -5.60 6.91 38.81
N HIS A 130 -5.49 8.05 38.15
CA HIS A 130 -4.67 9.18 38.53
C HIS A 130 -5.51 10.46 38.49
N ARG A 131 -5.16 11.46 39.32
CA ARG A 131 -5.90 12.74 39.39
C ARG A 131 -5.84 13.48 38.06
N MET A 132 -7.01 13.65 37.46
CA MET A 132 -7.20 14.46 36.22
C MET A 132 -8.69 14.76 36.03
N ALA A 133 -8.98 15.75 35.17
CA ALA A 133 -10.34 15.99 34.68
C ALA A 133 -10.82 14.79 33.84
N GLN A 134 -12.12 14.70 33.59
CA GLN A 134 -12.69 13.62 32.78
C GLN A 134 -12.09 13.62 31.38
N PRO A 135 -11.60 12.49 30.84
CA PRO A 135 -10.99 12.41 29.51
C PRO A 135 -11.86 12.99 28.39
N ALA A 136 -13.17 12.81 28.48
CA ALA A 136 -14.13 13.33 27.52
C ALA A 136 -14.10 14.88 27.42
N SER A 137 -13.80 15.59 28.52
CA SER A 137 -13.75 17.06 28.52
C SER A 137 -12.61 17.60 27.63
N PHE A 138 -11.46 16.92 27.60
CA PHE A 138 -10.34 17.26 26.73
C PHE A 138 -10.70 17.07 25.25
N ILE A 139 -11.40 15.96 24.93
CA ILE A 139 -11.88 15.67 23.58
C ILE A 139 -12.86 16.76 23.13
N THR A 140 -13.85 17.09 23.96
CA THR A 140 -14.85 18.15 23.67
C THR A 140 -14.18 19.49 23.43
N ARG A 141 -13.25 19.89 24.30
CA ARG A 141 -12.51 21.15 24.16
C ARG A 141 -11.69 21.19 22.88
N MET A 142 -10.98 20.10 22.55
CA MET A 142 -10.20 20.01 21.32
C MET A 142 -11.08 20.09 20.07
N ASN A 143 -12.25 19.45 20.07
CA ASN A 143 -13.22 19.54 18.99
C ASN A 143 -13.71 20.98 18.78
N GLN A 144 -14.02 21.70 19.86
CA GLN A 144 -14.42 23.12 19.78
C GLN A 144 -13.31 24.00 19.16
N LEU A 145 -12.05 23.77 19.55
CA LEU A 145 -10.91 24.48 18.96
C LEU A 145 -10.72 24.14 17.47
N CYS A 146 -10.90 22.87 17.10
CA CYS A 146 -10.84 22.44 15.72
C CYS A 146 -11.92 23.11 14.86
N ILE A 147 -13.15 23.22 15.35
CA ILE A 147 -14.25 23.93 14.69
C ILE A 147 -13.88 25.42 14.52
N LYS A 148 -13.39 26.08 15.59
CA LYS A 148 -12.94 27.47 15.51
C LYS A 148 -11.83 27.66 14.47
N MET A 149 -10.87 26.73 14.39
CA MET A 149 -9.80 26.75 13.40
C MET A 149 -10.34 26.68 11.96
N THR A 150 -11.31 25.82 11.71
CA THR A 150 -11.94 25.67 10.40
C THR A 150 -12.74 26.91 10.01
N HIS A 151 -13.52 27.46 10.92
CA HIS A 151 -14.33 28.67 10.65
C HIS A 151 -13.51 29.95 10.50
N SER A 152 -12.35 30.04 11.19
CA SER A 152 -11.48 31.21 11.08
C SER A 152 -10.93 31.45 9.67
N ALA A 153 -10.87 30.43 8.82
CA ALA A 153 -10.37 30.54 7.45
C ALA A 153 -11.20 31.49 6.56
N ARG A 154 -12.44 31.79 6.93
CA ARG A 154 -13.39 32.64 6.16
C ARG A 154 -13.40 34.12 6.59
N ARG A 155 -12.55 34.53 7.54
CA ARG A 155 -12.54 35.89 8.10
C ARG A 155 -11.36 36.72 7.60
N THR A 156 -11.51 38.04 7.59
CA THR A 156 -10.47 39.00 7.18
C THR A 156 -9.22 38.98 8.07
N ASP A 157 -9.39 38.71 9.38
CA ASP A 157 -8.32 38.54 10.37
C ASP A 157 -7.91 37.08 10.59
N SER A 158 -8.17 36.22 9.63
CA SER A 158 -8.03 34.74 9.70
C SER A 158 -6.67 34.27 10.23
N LYS A 159 -5.57 34.91 9.81
CA LYS A 159 -4.22 34.51 10.22
C LYS A 159 -3.99 34.73 11.73
N LYS A 160 -4.36 35.90 12.28
CA LYS A 160 -4.20 36.22 13.71
C LYS A 160 -5.02 35.23 14.57
N GLN A 161 -6.26 35.01 14.17
CA GLN A 161 -7.18 34.12 14.89
C GLN A 161 -6.70 32.66 14.86
N ARG A 162 -6.25 32.17 13.71
CA ARG A 162 -5.69 30.80 13.58
C ARG A 162 -4.43 30.61 14.44
N LYS A 163 -3.53 31.60 14.51
CA LYS A 163 -2.36 31.56 15.38
C LYS A 163 -2.76 31.49 16.86
N GLN A 164 -3.78 32.25 17.28
CA GLN A 164 -4.28 32.21 18.65
C GLN A 164 -4.90 30.82 18.99
N VAL A 165 -5.79 30.32 18.15
CA VAL A 165 -6.44 29.02 18.35
C VAL A 165 -5.40 27.91 18.39
N LEU A 166 -4.40 27.92 17.51
CA LEU A 166 -3.34 26.92 17.53
C LEU A 166 -2.54 26.94 18.84
N ARG A 167 -2.26 28.14 19.42
CA ARG A 167 -1.59 28.22 20.71
C ARG A 167 -2.40 27.53 21.81
N GLU A 168 -3.73 27.71 21.83
CA GLU A 168 -4.62 27.00 22.75
C GLU A 168 -4.60 25.49 22.52
N MET A 169 -4.69 25.05 21.26
CA MET A 169 -4.60 23.62 20.89
C MET A 169 -3.28 23.01 21.35
N LYS A 170 -2.15 23.69 21.16
CA LYS A 170 -0.83 23.23 21.61
C LYS A 170 -0.77 23.04 23.13
N ARG A 171 -1.27 24.04 23.90
CA ARG A 171 -1.32 23.95 25.38
C ARG A 171 -2.16 22.75 25.84
N LEU A 172 -3.35 22.58 25.25
CA LEU A 172 -4.24 21.45 25.54
C LEU A 172 -3.57 20.12 25.22
N THR A 173 -2.91 20.02 24.05
CA THR A 173 -2.20 18.81 23.62
C THR A 173 -1.04 18.45 24.57
N GLN A 174 -0.31 19.44 25.11
CA GLN A 174 0.75 19.20 26.09
C GLN A 174 0.20 18.60 27.39
N VAL A 175 -0.94 19.12 27.88
CA VAL A 175 -1.62 18.57 29.06
C VAL A 175 -2.09 17.15 28.79
N VAL A 176 -2.72 16.89 27.65
CA VAL A 176 -3.15 15.57 27.21
C VAL A 176 -1.98 14.60 27.12
N ARG A 177 -0.85 15.03 26.55
CA ARG A 177 0.39 14.23 26.46
C ARG A 177 0.88 13.82 27.86
N ALA A 178 0.96 14.78 28.79
CA ALA A 178 1.43 14.51 30.15
C ALA A 178 0.53 13.48 30.87
N HIS A 179 -0.80 13.60 30.74
CA HIS A 179 -1.72 12.60 31.29
C HIS A 179 -1.55 11.24 30.62
N ALA A 180 -1.45 11.19 29.29
CA ALA A 180 -1.27 9.95 28.54
C ALA A 180 0.03 9.23 28.94
N GLN A 181 1.14 9.96 29.11
CA GLN A 181 2.42 9.39 29.57
C GLN A 181 2.31 8.79 30.98
N ARG A 182 1.61 9.46 31.90
CA ARG A 182 1.38 8.94 33.26
C ARG A 182 0.54 7.67 33.23
N TYR A 183 -0.54 7.64 32.47
CA TYR A 183 -1.39 6.46 32.36
C TYR A 183 -0.72 5.31 31.62
N ARG A 184 0.15 5.63 30.67
CA ARG A 184 1.00 4.65 29.98
C ARG A 184 1.93 3.95 30.99
N ALA A 185 2.63 4.72 31.83
CA ALA A 185 3.50 4.19 32.86
C ALA A 185 2.70 3.38 33.89
N LEU A 186 1.56 3.91 34.33
CA LEU A 186 0.69 3.23 35.31
C LEU A 186 0.18 1.87 34.79
N LEU A 187 -0.21 1.79 33.52
CA LEU A 187 -0.62 0.53 32.91
C LEU A 187 0.55 -0.45 32.76
N ASP A 188 1.71 0.03 32.32
CA ASP A 188 2.91 -0.79 32.17
C ASP A 188 3.36 -1.44 33.47
N GLU A 189 3.32 -0.67 34.59
CA GLU A 189 3.70 -1.12 35.91
C GLU A 189 2.63 -2.00 36.60
N GLN A 190 1.34 -1.79 36.34
CA GLN A 190 0.25 -2.37 37.13
C GLN A 190 -0.82 -3.08 36.27
N TRP A 191 -0.50 -3.51 35.05
CA TRP A 191 -1.46 -4.19 34.16
C TRP A 191 -2.08 -5.44 34.81
N GLU A 192 -1.33 -6.14 35.68
CA GLU A 192 -1.80 -7.33 36.41
C GLU A 192 -2.98 -7.05 37.35
N LYS A 193 -3.19 -5.78 37.75
CA LYS A 193 -4.34 -5.35 38.55
C LYS A 193 -5.59 -5.09 37.70
N THR A 194 -5.53 -5.29 36.41
CA THR A 194 -6.65 -5.10 35.47
C THR A 194 -7.27 -6.44 35.08
N ASP A 195 -8.49 -6.42 34.55
CA ASP A 195 -9.15 -7.60 34.00
C ASP A 195 -8.60 -7.97 32.60
N TRP A 196 -7.58 -7.27 32.14
CA TRP A 196 -6.99 -7.51 30.81
C TRP A 196 -5.96 -8.64 30.84
N THR A 197 -5.92 -9.40 29.75
CA THR A 197 -4.77 -10.24 29.43
C THR A 197 -3.57 -9.38 29.05
N ARG A 198 -2.36 -9.90 29.20
CA ARG A 198 -1.13 -9.18 28.80
C ARG A 198 -1.18 -8.66 27.36
N PRO A 199 -1.60 -9.45 26.33
CA PRO A 199 -1.72 -8.93 24.97
C PRO A 199 -2.73 -7.78 24.83
N GLN A 200 -3.80 -7.75 25.62
CA GLN A 200 -4.76 -6.64 25.62
C GLN A 200 -4.16 -5.36 26.21
N ALA A 201 -3.42 -5.47 27.32
CA ALA A 201 -2.69 -4.34 27.89
C ALA A 201 -1.62 -3.81 26.92
N GLU A 202 -0.85 -4.69 26.30
CA GLU A 202 0.16 -4.36 25.28
C GLU A 202 -0.44 -3.64 24.08
N GLN A 203 -1.63 -4.02 23.61
CA GLN A 203 -2.32 -3.30 22.53
C GLN A 203 -2.66 -1.85 22.89
N VAL A 204 -3.06 -1.61 24.16
CA VAL A 204 -3.35 -0.25 24.63
C VAL A 204 -2.07 0.55 24.78
N LEU A 205 -1.00 -0.05 25.32
CA LEU A 205 0.33 0.56 25.43
C LEU A 205 0.86 0.96 24.04
N GLN A 206 0.84 0.04 23.10
CA GLN A 206 1.31 0.29 21.73
C GLN A 206 0.50 1.41 21.06
N ARG A 207 -0.81 1.47 21.29
CA ARG A 207 -1.65 2.55 20.77
C ARG A 207 -1.27 3.91 21.35
N LEU A 208 -0.91 3.98 22.63
CA LEU A 208 -0.40 5.20 23.27
C LEU A 208 0.95 5.58 22.70
N ASP A 209 1.89 4.62 22.65
CA ASP A 209 3.27 4.83 22.20
C ASP A 209 3.33 5.30 20.73
N ASN A 210 2.52 4.71 19.86
CA ASN A 210 2.44 5.12 18.44
C ASN A 210 2.04 6.60 18.28
N VAL A 211 1.11 7.10 19.09
CA VAL A 211 0.70 8.49 19.03
C VAL A 211 1.68 9.40 19.75
N LEU A 212 2.16 9.00 20.94
CA LEU A 212 3.09 9.79 21.74
C LEU A 212 4.42 10.03 21.05
N SER A 213 4.91 9.06 20.27
CA SER A 213 6.17 9.18 19.51
C SER A 213 6.08 10.22 18.39
N GLN A 214 4.96 10.30 17.69
CA GLN A 214 4.78 11.21 16.55
C GLN A 214 4.26 12.61 16.95
N LEU A 215 3.65 12.73 18.14
CA LEU A 215 2.99 13.97 18.58
C LEU A 215 3.93 15.19 18.62
N PRO A 216 5.21 15.09 19.06
CA PRO A 216 6.14 16.21 19.02
C PRO A 216 6.37 16.75 17.61
N ALA A 217 6.55 15.86 16.63
CA ALA A 217 6.74 16.23 15.23
C ALA A 217 5.48 16.88 14.64
N ALA A 218 4.29 16.35 14.94
CA ALA A 218 3.01 16.94 14.51
C ALA A 218 2.78 18.32 15.12
N LEU A 219 3.15 18.53 16.39
CA LEU A 219 3.11 19.85 17.06
C LEU A 219 4.09 20.83 16.43
N HIS A 220 5.29 20.38 16.09
CA HIS A 220 6.30 21.20 15.40
C HIS A 220 5.81 21.59 14.00
N GLN A 221 5.34 20.64 13.21
CA GLN A 221 4.77 20.88 11.89
C GLN A 221 3.64 21.93 11.92
N ALA A 222 2.68 21.76 12.82
CA ALA A 222 1.59 22.72 12.98
C ALA A 222 2.10 24.13 13.35
N HIS A 223 3.13 24.20 14.20
CA HIS A 223 3.75 25.48 14.59
C HIS A 223 4.42 26.14 13.38
N GLU A 224 5.30 25.42 12.68
CA GLU A 224 6.03 25.96 11.53
C GLU A 224 5.08 26.48 10.45
N ARG A 225 4.07 25.71 10.09
CA ARG A 225 3.15 26.05 9.00
C ARG A 225 2.15 27.16 9.36
N ILE A 226 1.67 27.24 10.60
CA ILE A 226 0.57 28.15 10.97
C ILE A 226 1.09 29.38 11.74
N ILE A 227 2.04 29.22 12.66
CA ILE A 227 2.59 30.32 13.44
C ILE A 227 3.82 30.92 12.75
N GLY A 228 4.74 30.05 12.34
CA GLY A 228 5.97 30.42 11.65
C GLY A 228 5.79 30.81 10.19
N GLU A 229 4.67 30.45 9.58
CA GLU A 229 4.39 30.65 8.14
C GLU A 229 5.51 30.09 7.24
N ARG A 230 6.15 29.02 7.69
CA ARG A 230 7.25 28.35 6.98
C ARG A 230 6.77 27.07 6.29
N LEU A 231 7.43 26.74 5.18
CA LEU A 231 7.18 25.47 4.48
C LEU A 231 7.87 24.34 5.24
N VAL A 232 7.15 23.25 5.45
CA VAL A 232 7.70 21.97 5.90
C VAL A 232 7.94 21.11 4.65
N LYS A 233 9.13 20.53 4.54
CA LYS A 233 9.46 19.65 3.41
C LYS A 233 8.54 18.44 3.38
N ASN A 234 8.26 17.93 2.17
CA ASN A 234 7.33 16.78 2.02
C ASN A 234 7.80 15.54 2.78
N GLU A 235 9.10 15.34 2.89
CA GLU A 235 9.74 14.23 3.61
C GLU A 235 9.56 14.30 5.13
N ASP A 236 9.40 15.51 5.69
CA ASP A 236 9.27 15.75 7.13
C ASP A 236 7.80 15.85 7.59
N LYS A 237 6.85 15.74 6.65
CA LYS A 237 5.43 15.89 6.95
C LYS A 237 4.84 14.67 7.64
N ILE A 238 4.22 14.88 8.78
CA ILE A 238 3.33 13.90 9.40
C ILE A 238 1.97 13.97 8.69
N LEU A 239 1.61 12.90 8.02
CA LEU A 239 0.36 12.81 7.27
C LEU A 239 -0.75 12.12 8.07
N SER A 240 -0.37 11.16 8.91
CA SER A 240 -1.28 10.41 9.78
C SER A 240 -0.53 9.97 11.02
N LEU A 241 -1.18 10.01 12.18
CA LEU A 241 -0.64 9.47 13.43
C LEU A 241 -0.83 7.94 13.55
N TYR A 242 -1.57 7.35 12.62
CA TYR A 242 -1.88 5.91 12.60
C TYR A 242 -1.14 5.16 11.50
N GLU A 243 -0.64 5.89 10.52
CA GLU A 243 0.03 5.37 9.33
C GLU A 243 1.32 6.18 9.09
N PRO A 244 2.39 5.93 9.87
CA PRO A 244 3.62 6.72 9.80
C PRO A 244 4.38 6.55 8.48
N ASP A 245 4.21 5.40 7.82
CA ASP A 245 4.95 5.03 6.60
C ASP A 245 4.33 5.62 5.31
N ILE A 246 3.34 6.52 5.45
CA ILE A 246 2.71 7.18 4.30
C ILE A 246 3.52 8.41 3.90
N GLN A 247 3.68 8.59 2.60
CA GLN A 247 4.47 9.66 2.01
C GLN A 247 3.62 10.59 1.15
N VAL A 248 4.15 11.81 0.92
CA VAL A 248 3.65 12.73 -0.11
C VAL A 248 4.28 12.31 -1.43
N VAL A 249 3.49 11.76 -2.33
CA VAL A 249 3.91 11.41 -3.68
C VAL A 249 3.51 12.52 -4.64
N VAL A 250 4.49 13.25 -5.18
CA VAL A 250 4.26 14.34 -6.15
C VAL A 250 4.08 13.71 -7.53
N ARG A 251 2.96 14.00 -8.17
CA ARG A 251 2.57 13.35 -9.46
C ARG A 251 2.64 14.28 -10.66
N HIS A 252 2.65 15.60 -10.47
CA HIS A 252 2.61 16.60 -11.55
C HIS A 252 1.54 16.36 -12.62
N LYS A 253 0.40 15.70 -12.24
CA LYS A 253 -0.72 15.42 -13.14
C LYS A 253 -1.82 16.46 -12.94
N ALA A 254 -2.52 16.82 -14.04
CA ALA A 254 -3.57 17.85 -14.05
C ALA A 254 -4.71 17.61 -13.03
N GLY A 255 -4.98 16.37 -12.62
CA GLY A 255 -6.07 16.05 -11.69
C GLY A 255 -5.68 15.93 -10.21
N ALA A 256 -4.38 15.78 -9.89
CA ALA A 256 -3.88 15.72 -8.53
C ALA A 256 -2.36 15.95 -8.52
N GLU A 257 -1.95 17.10 -8.01
CA GLU A 257 -0.53 17.45 -7.89
C GLU A 257 0.20 16.53 -6.89
N VAL A 258 -0.50 16.14 -5.82
CA VAL A 258 0.03 15.26 -4.78
C VAL A 258 -0.95 14.14 -4.43
N GLU A 259 -0.41 12.98 -4.13
CA GLU A 259 -1.14 11.83 -3.57
C GLU A 259 -0.49 11.42 -2.24
N PHE A 260 -1.29 10.85 -1.32
CA PHE A 260 -0.80 10.35 -0.03
C PHE A 260 -0.85 8.83 -0.03
N GLY A 261 0.30 8.20 0.13
CA GLY A 261 0.43 6.75 0.05
C GLY A 261 1.88 6.30 -0.03
N ASN A 262 2.07 5.13 -0.60
CA ASN A 262 3.40 4.56 -0.84
C ASN A 262 3.64 4.44 -2.35
N THR A 263 4.85 4.71 -2.79
CA THR A 263 5.20 4.44 -4.18
C THR A 263 5.37 2.95 -4.40
N LEU A 264 4.83 2.45 -5.51
CA LEU A 264 4.94 1.09 -5.97
C LEU A 264 5.64 1.09 -7.34
N LEU A 265 6.79 0.43 -7.42
CA LEU A 265 7.42 0.05 -8.69
C LEU A 265 6.74 -1.22 -9.19
N LEU A 266 6.40 -1.26 -10.47
CA LEU A 266 5.89 -2.43 -11.17
C LEU A 266 6.71 -2.67 -12.43
N ALA A 267 7.02 -3.93 -12.69
CA ALA A 267 7.56 -4.39 -13.96
C ALA A 267 6.61 -5.43 -14.56
N GLU A 268 6.15 -5.21 -15.78
CA GLU A 268 5.24 -6.14 -16.46
C GLU A 268 5.87 -6.71 -17.75
N SER A 269 5.42 -7.90 -18.16
CA SER A 269 5.77 -8.54 -19.43
C SER A 269 5.01 -7.92 -20.61
N VAL A 270 5.33 -8.36 -21.82
CA VAL A 270 4.58 -8.02 -23.05
C VAL A 270 3.10 -8.36 -22.90
N GLN A 271 2.77 -9.50 -22.33
CA GLN A 271 1.39 -9.98 -22.10
C GLN A 271 0.70 -9.29 -20.92
N GLY A 272 1.44 -8.51 -20.10
CA GLY A 272 0.92 -7.75 -18.97
C GLY A 272 0.94 -8.51 -17.64
N LEU A 273 1.71 -9.58 -17.55
CA LEU A 273 2.00 -10.26 -16.29
C LEU A 273 2.97 -9.41 -15.47
N ILE A 274 2.74 -9.26 -14.20
CA ILE A 274 3.66 -8.55 -13.31
C ILE A 274 4.82 -9.49 -12.97
N LEU A 275 6.03 -9.10 -13.40
CA LEU A 275 7.28 -9.85 -13.23
C LEU A 275 8.00 -9.49 -11.94
N ASP A 276 7.93 -8.21 -11.54
CA ASP A 276 8.54 -7.68 -10.31
C ASP A 276 7.71 -6.53 -9.75
N TRP A 277 7.73 -6.39 -8.44
CA TRP A 277 7.09 -5.29 -7.74
C TRP A 277 7.86 -4.93 -6.47
N GLU A 278 7.81 -3.66 -6.10
CA GLU A 278 8.41 -3.17 -4.85
C GLU A 278 7.60 -2.01 -4.31
N LEU A 279 7.02 -2.19 -3.12
CA LEU A 279 6.37 -1.13 -2.38
C LEU A 279 7.40 -0.48 -1.45
N PHE A 280 7.51 0.84 -1.47
CA PHE A 280 8.51 1.56 -0.69
C PHE A 280 7.90 2.08 0.61
N ALA A 281 8.50 1.69 1.75
CA ALA A 281 8.16 2.24 3.07
C ALA A 281 8.70 3.66 3.22
N ASP A 282 9.93 3.86 2.76
CA ASP A 282 10.65 5.12 2.81
C ASP A 282 10.62 5.85 1.46
N ARG A 283 11.28 6.99 1.41
CA ARG A 283 11.41 7.77 0.19
C ARG A 283 11.99 6.93 -0.95
N VAL A 284 11.26 6.90 -2.04
CA VAL A 284 11.68 6.19 -3.25
C VAL A 284 13.00 6.77 -3.77
N PRO A 285 13.98 5.92 -4.11
CA PRO A 285 15.14 6.33 -4.88
C PRO A 285 14.72 6.95 -6.23
N SER A 286 15.63 7.65 -6.89
CA SER A 286 15.33 8.20 -8.21
C SER A 286 15.00 7.09 -9.21
N ASP A 287 14.05 7.34 -10.11
CA ASP A 287 13.62 6.34 -11.11
C ASP A 287 14.78 5.65 -11.84
N PRO A 288 15.85 6.37 -12.28
CA PRO A 288 16.99 5.72 -12.91
C PRO A 288 17.68 4.68 -12.03
N SER A 289 17.71 4.88 -10.71
CA SER A 289 18.37 3.95 -9.77
C SER A 289 17.59 2.64 -9.54
N LEU A 290 16.29 2.62 -9.91
CA LEU A 290 15.42 1.45 -9.77
C LEU A 290 15.62 0.41 -10.88
N VAL A 291 16.17 0.81 -12.03
CA VAL A 291 16.31 -0.06 -13.22
C VAL A 291 17.16 -1.29 -12.91
N LYS A 292 18.38 -1.07 -12.45
CA LYS A 292 19.33 -2.18 -12.23
C LYS A 292 18.85 -3.18 -11.15
N PRO A 293 18.38 -2.77 -9.95
CA PRO A 293 17.87 -3.69 -8.95
C PRO A 293 16.65 -4.49 -9.45
N CYS A 294 15.72 -3.83 -10.16
CA CYS A 294 14.52 -4.48 -10.70
C CYS A 294 14.89 -5.58 -11.71
N VAL A 295 15.72 -5.26 -12.71
CA VAL A 295 16.19 -6.25 -13.70
C VAL A 295 16.90 -7.41 -13.02
N GLN A 296 17.76 -7.14 -12.02
CA GLN A 296 18.46 -8.20 -11.29
C GLN A 296 17.51 -9.13 -10.50
N ARG A 297 16.43 -8.58 -9.89
CA ARG A 297 15.40 -9.39 -9.22
C ARG A 297 14.66 -10.27 -10.22
N ILE A 298 14.24 -9.70 -11.36
CA ILE A 298 13.55 -10.46 -12.42
C ILE A 298 14.44 -11.60 -12.93
N GLU A 299 15.69 -11.29 -13.32
CA GLU A 299 16.62 -12.31 -13.84
C GLU A 299 16.89 -13.43 -12.81
N LYS A 300 16.99 -13.08 -11.53
CA LYS A 300 17.21 -14.03 -10.44
C LYS A 300 15.97 -14.90 -10.19
N GLY A 301 14.79 -14.28 -10.07
CA GLY A 301 13.54 -14.97 -9.74
C GLY A 301 13.07 -15.88 -10.87
N LEU A 302 13.17 -15.43 -12.12
CA LEU A 302 12.78 -16.21 -13.29
C LEU A 302 13.89 -17.13 -13.82
N GLN A 303 15.11 -17.05 -13.27
CA GLN A 303 16.28 -17.78 -13.76
C GLN A 303 16.48 -17.62 -15.29
N GLN A 304 16.19 -16.43 -15.78
CA GLN A 304 16.22 -16.09 -17.20
C GLN A 304 16.76 -14.69 -17.40
N LYS A 305 17.59 -14.48 -18.42
CA LYS A 305 18.07 -13.14 -18.81
C LYS A 305 16.99 -12.38 -19.56
N LEU A 306 16.82 -11.09 -19.24
CA LEU A 306 15.99 -10.21 -20.02
C LEU A 306 16.68 -9.88 -21.36
N LYS A 307 15.88 -9.82 -22.43
CA LYS A 307 16.29 -9.37 -23.76
C LYS A 307 15.94 -7.91 -24.03
N GLY A 308 14.91 -7.37 -23.41
CA GLY A 308 14.45 -6.00 -23.61
C GLY A 308 13.92 -5.32 -22.36
N LEU A 309 14.07 -3.99 -22.31
CA LEU A 309 13.52 -3.15 -21.24
C LEU A 309 12.90 -1.90 -21.83
N GLY A 310 11.61 -1.67 -21.58
CA GLY A 310 10.87 -0.47 -21.97
C GLY A 310 10.47 0.37 -20.75
N THR A 311 10.78 1.67 -20.73
CA THR A 311 10.37 2.59 -19.66
C THR A 311 10.09 3.97 -20.22
N ASP A 312 9.54 4.85 -19.36
CA ASP A 312 9.41 6.26 -19.71
C ASP A 312 10.75 7.03 -19.54
N ARG A 313 10.71 8.33 -19.87
CA ARG A 313 11.88 9.22 -19.80
C ARG A 313 12.40 9.45 -18.37
N GLY A 314 11.58 9.18 -17.35
CA GLY A 314 11.97 9.29 -15.95
C GLY A 314 13.16 8.40 -15.62
N PHE A 315 13.21 7.21 -16.19
CA PHE A 315 14.26 6.20 -15.97
C PHE A 315 15.53 6.39 -16.80
N ASP A 316 15.55 7.38 -17.73
CA ASP A 316 16.69 7.59 -18.60
C ASP A 316 17.91 8.16 -17.87
N SER A 317 19.04 7.48 -18.01
CA SER A 317 20.35 7.95 -17.58
C SER A 317 21.46 7.34 -18.42
N ALA A 318 22.60 8.03 -18.53
CA ALA A 318 23.77 7.51 -19.22
C ALA A 318 24.24 6.18 -18.62
N ALA A 319 24.20 6.09 -17.28
CA ALA A 319 24.57 4.87 -16.55
C ALA A 319 23.69 3.67 -16.92
N ASN A 320 22.37 3.87 -17.02
CA ASN A 320 21.44 2.81 -17.42
C ASN A 320 21.66 2.38 -18.87
N ARG A 321 21.82 3.34 -19.79
CA ARG A 321 22.11 3.02 -21.21
C ARG A 321 23.38 2.18 -21.35
N GLN A 322 24.46 2.58 -20.68
CA GLN A 322 25.72 1.85 -20.71
C GLN A 322 25.62 0.46 -20.04
N TRP A 323 24.89 0.36 -18.92
CA TRP A 323 24.71 -0.90 -18.21
C TRP A 323 23.89 -1.90 -19.01
N LEU A 324 22.77 -1.46 -19.63
CA LEU A 324 21.96 -2.31 -20.50
C LEU A 324 22.74 -2.79 -21.73
N GLY A 325 23.57 -1.92 -22.33
CA GLY A 325 24.44 -2.30 -23.44
C GLY A 325 25.44 -3.38 -23.05
N ARG A 326 26.10 -3.24 -21.88
CA ARG A 326 27.01 -4.27 -21.36
C ARG A 326 26.32 -5.61 -21.10
N LYS A 327 25.06 -5.57 -20.66
CA LYS A 327 24.21 -6.75 -20.42
C LYS A 327 23.62 -7.35 -21.70
N LYS A 328 23.75 -6.68 -22.84
CA LYS A 328 23.11 -7.02 -24.12
C LYS A 328 21.57 -7.04 -24.03
N ILE A 329 20.99 -6.18 -23.17
CA ILE A 329 19.58 -5.97 -23.05
C ILE A 329 19.18 -4.83 -23.99
N PHE A 330 18.18 -5.04 -24.87
CA PHE A 330 17.68 -3.98 -25.73
C PHE A 330 17.19 -2.80 -24.90
N ASN A 331 17.77 -1.62 -25.16
CA ASN A 331 17.43 -0.41 -24.44
C ASN A 331 16.20 0.25 -25.07
N GLY A 332 15.03 -0.01 -24.52
CA GLY A 332 13.77 0.65 -24.85
C GLY A 332 13.39 1.80 -23.92
N ILE A 333 14.34 2.36 -23.16
CA ILE A 333 14.09 3.54 -22.31
C ILE A 333 13.85 4.76 -23.22
N CYS A 334 12.77 5.50 -22.95
CA CYS A 334 12.48 6.74 -23.68
C CYS A 334 13.54 7.81 -23.33
N PRO A 335 14.31 8.35 -24.32
CA PRO A 335 15.31 9.37 -24.04
C PRO A 335 14.69 10.67 -23.53
N ARG A 336 15.42 11.38 -22.65
CA ARG A 336 15.04 12.73 -22.21
C ARG A 336 15.25 13.80 -23.28
N SER A 337 16.34 13.68 -24.07
CA SER A 337 16.64 14.60 -25.17
C SER A 337 15.68 14.36 -26.34
N PRO A 338 14.99 15.41 -26.84
CA PRO A 338 14.15 15.31 -28.05
C PRO A 338 14.92 14.86 -29.28
N GLU A 339 16.18 15.27 -29.46
CA GLU A 339 17.05 14.89 -30.55
C GLU A 339 17.34 13.38 -30.53
N ASN A 340 17.75 12.85 -29.36
CA ASN A 340 17.97 11.41 -29.20
C ASN A 340 16.68 10.62 -29.38
N LEU A 341 15.54 11.16 -28.97
CA LEU A 341 14.24 10.52 -29.20
C LEU A 341 13.93 10.47 -30.68
N GLY A 342 14.12 11.57 -31.43
CA GLY A 342 13.93 11.62 -32.86
C GLY A 342 14.77 10.58 -33.59
N ALA A 343 16.05 10.45 -33.25
CA ALA A 343 16.94 9.44 -33.81
C ALA A 343 16.44 8.00 -33.47
N ARG A 344 16.01 7.73 -32.24
CA ARG A 344 15.49 6.42 -31.82
C ARG A 344 14.16 6.06 -32.49
N MET A 345 13.34 7.04 -32.83
CA MET A 345 12.03 6.81 -33.47
C MET A 345 12.15 6.30 -34.92
N THR A 346 13.35 6.30 -35.51
CA THR A 346 13.61 5.64 -36.80
C THR A 346 13.85 4.12 -36.67
N GLU A 347 14.06 3.61 -35.45
CA GLU A 347 14.31 2.20 -35.18
C GLU A 347 12.98 1.44 -34.96
N PRO A 348 12.57 0.49 -35.83
CA PRO A 348 11.29 -0.21 -35.69
C PRO A 348 11.12 -0.93 -34.35
N CYS A 349 12.17 -1.56 -33.83
CA CYS A 349 12.14 -2.25 -32.54
C CYS A 349 11.88 -1.28 -31.38
N PHE A 350 12.50 -0.09 -31.40
CA PHE A 350 12.26 0.94 -30.40
C PHE A 350 10.81 1.44 -30.45
N VAL A 351 10.30 1.72 -31.63
CA VAL A 351 8.90 2.15 -31.82
C VAL A 351 7.93 1.10 -31.30
N ALA A 352 8.15 -0.19 -31.61
CA ALA A 352 7.33 -1.28 -31.11
C ALA A 352 7.32 -1.36 -29.57
N VAL A 353 8.49 -1.27 -28.93
CA VAL A 353 8.64 -1.27 -27.47
C VAL A 353 7.93 -0.05 -26.85
N GLN A 354 8.08 1.15 -27.41
CA GLN A 354 7.42 2.35 -26.89
C GLN A 354 5.89 2.31 -27.10
N LYS A 355 5.42 1.77 -28.22
CA LYS A 355 3.99 1.54 -28.47
C LYS A 355 3.39 0.57 -27.42
N ARG A 356 4.10 -0.53 -27.10
CA ARG A 356 3.67 -1.45 -26.04
C ARG A 356 3.74 -0.77 -24.66
N ARG A 357 4.78 0.00 -24.37
CA ARG A 357 4.94 0.74 -23.11
C ARG A 357 3.79 1.71 -22.85
N SER A 358 3.23 2.36 -23.87
CA SER A 358 2.09 3.28 -23.72
C SER A 358 0.86 2.62 -23.08
N GLN A 359 0.72 1.30 -23.17
CA GLN A 359 -0.36 0.54 -22.53
C GLN A 359 -0.14 0.34 -21.02
N THR A 360 1.09 0.49 -20.52
CA THR A 360 1.45 0.20 -19.12
C THR A 360 0.65 1.08 -18.14
N GLU A 361 0.43 2.36 -18.44
CA GLU A 361 -0.41 3.23 -17.59
C GLU A 361 -1.85 2.71 -17.46
N GLY A 362 -2.45 2.25 -18.55
CA GLY A 362 -3.78 1.64 -18.56
C GLY A 362 -3.83 0.37 -17.73
N ARG A 363 -2.82 -0.50 -17.87
CA ARG A 363 -2.71 -1.76 -17.11
C ARG A 363 -2.48 -1.53 -15.63
N ILE A 364 -1.62 -0.58 -15.24
CA ILE A 364 -1.47 -0.15 -13.85
C ILE A 364 -2.81 0.39 -13.30
N SER A 365 -3.58 1.11 -14.11
CA SER A 365 -4.90 1.56 -13.70
C SER A 365 -5.86 0.40 -13.43
N ILE A 366 -5.88 -0.63 -14.30
CA ILE A 366 -6.64 -1.87 -14.10
C ILE A 366 -6.18 -2.57 -12.81
N PHE A 367 -4.88 -2.76 -12.63
CA PHE A 367 -4.32 -3.38 -11.43
C PHE A 367 -4.77 -2.67 -10.15
N LYS A 368 -4.64 -1.34 -10.11
CA LYS A 368 -5.03 -0.53 -8.94
C LYS A 368 -6.53 -0.55 -8.67
N ASN A 369 -7.35 -0.48 -9.71
CA ASN A 369 -8.81 -0.39 -9.56
C ASN A 369 -9.43 -1.75 -9.23
N ASN A 370 -8.96 -2.81 -9.88
CA ASN A 370 -9.63 -4.11 -9.82
C ASN A 370 -9.03 -5.06 -8.77
N PHE A 371 -7.79 -4.80 -8.31
CA PHE A 371 -7.12 -5.73 -7.39
C PHE A 371 -6.67 -5.10 -6.07
N LEU A 372 -6.28 -3.81 -6.05
CA LEU A 372 -5.87 -3.12 -4.83
C LEU A 372 -7.01 -2.33 -4.16
N GLY A 373 -7.88 -1.70 -4.95
CA GLY A 373 -8.85 -0.71 -4.48
C GLY A 373 -8.26 0.69 -4.33
N ARG A 374 -9.14 1.71 -4.35
CA ARG A 374 -8.75 3.13 -4.22
C ARG A 374 -9.64 3.84 -3.22
N PRO A 375 -9.15 4.13 -2.01
CA PRO A 375 -7.80 3.85 -1.46
C PRO A 375 -7.62 2.38 -1.04
N LEU A 376 -6.35 1.95 -0.89
CA LEU A 376 -6.04 0.65 -0.30
C LEU A 376 -6.36 0.67 1.19
N ARG A 377 -7.24 -0.24 1.64
CA ARG A 377 -7.77 -0.25 3.02
C ARG A 377 -6.86 -0.94 4.03
N ALA A 378 -5.81 -1.63 3.59
CA ALA A 378 -4.85 -2.27 4.47
C ALA A 378 -4.11 -1.21 5.30
N LYS A 379 -4.01 -1.42 6.61
CA LYS A 379 -3.38 -0.49 7.57
C LYS A 379 -2.03 -1.04 8.02
N GLY A 380 -1.05 -0.14 8.09
CA GLY A 380 0.35 -0.48 8.35
C GLY A 380 1.07 -0.98 7.10
N PHE A 381 2.37 -0.67 7.01
CA PHE A 381 3.17 -0.96 5.81
C PHE A 381 3.18 -2.46 5.47
N GLY A 382 3.41 -3.34 6.45
CA GLY A 382 3.45 -4.79 6.21
C GLY A 382 2.14 -5.35 5.64
N HIS A 383 0.99 -4.90 6.13
CA HIS A 383 -0.31 -5.30 5.56
C HIS A 383 -0.54 -4.71 4.16
N ARG A 384 -0.02 -3.50 3.88
CA ARG A 384 -0.09 -2.93 2.52
C ARG A 384 0.79 -3.70 1.55
N ALA A 385 2.01 -4.07 1.95
CA ALA A 385 2.92 -4.87 1.15
C ALA A 385 2.29 -6.24 0.83
N LEU A 386 1.79 -6.94 1.84
CA LEU A 386 1.11 -8.22 1.66
C LEU A 386 -0.14 -8.11 0.76
N ALA A 387 -0.93 -7.03 0.90
CA ALA A 387 -2.08 -6.80 0.03
C ALA A 387 -1.66 -6.55 -1.43
N VAL A 388 -0.53 -5.89 -1.67
CA VAL A 388 0.05 -5.74 -3.01
C VAL A 388 0.46 -7.10 -3.58
N SER A 389 1.11 -7.95 -2.81
CA SER A 389 1.53 -9.28 -3.24
C SER A 389 0.34 -10.19 -3.56
N TRP A 390 -0.74 -10.16 -2.76
CA TRP A 390 -2.01 -10.82 -3.09
C TRP A 390 -2.63 -10.28 -4.37
N ALA A 391 -2.57 -8.97 -4.59
CA ALA A 391 -3.06 -8.36 -5.81
C ALA A 391 -2.25 -8.78 -7.03
N VAL A 392 -0.92 -8.87 -6.93
CA VAL A 392 -0.02 -9.34 -8.00
C VAL A 392 -0.34 -10.80 -8.36
N LEU A 393 -0.42 -11.69 -7.38
CA LEU A 393 -0.80 -13.10 -7.63
C LEU A 393 -2.15 -13.19 -8.35
N THR A 394 -3.16 -12.51 -7.81
CA THR A 394 -4.52 -12.56 -8.37
C THR A 394 -4.58 -11.97 -9.77
N HIS A 395 -3.88 -10.86 -10.01
CA HIS A 395 -3.77 -10.24 -11.32
C HIS A 395 -3.10 -11.15 -12.33
N ASN A 396 -1.98 -11.78 -11.97
CA ASN A 396 -1.28 -12.68 -12.89
C ASN A 396 -2.14 -13.90 -13.25
N LEU A 397 -2.83 -14.48 -12.28
CA LEU A 397 -3.81 -15.55 -12.55
C LEU A 397 -4.94 -15.07 -13.46
N TRP A 398 -5.45 -13.85 -13.25
CA TRP A 398 -6.49 -13.24 -14.07
C TRP A 398 -6.02 -12.95 -15.51
N VAL A 399 -4.75 -12.55 -15.69
CA VAL A 399 -4.16 -12.37 -17.03
C VAL A 399 -4.00 -13.73 -17.71
N MET A 400 -3.39 -14.72 -17.04
CA MET A 400 -3.19 -16.07 -17.60
C MET A 400 -4.50 -16.73 -18.01
N ALA A 401 -5.57 -16.58 -17.23
CA ALA A 401 -6.89 -17.11 -17.57
C ALA A 401 -7.52 -16.51 -18.84
N ARG A 402 -6.96 -15.40 -19.37
CA ARG A 402 -7.40 -14.72 -20.60
C ARG A 402 -6.48 -14.93 -21.79
N LEU A 403 -5.35 -15.55 -21.56
CA LEU A 403 -4.48 -15.95 -22.68
C LEU A 403 -5.11 -17.15 -23.41
N PRO A 404 -4.74 -17.37 -24.69
CA PRO A 404 -5.21 -18.54 -25.42
C PRO A 404 -4.92 -19.84 -24.65
N GLN A 405 -5.92 -20.68 -24.54
CA GLN A 405 -5.83 -22.00 -23.90
C GLN A 405 -5.72 -23.10 -24.93
N MET A 406 -5.11 -24.22 -24.55
CA MET A 406 -5.09 -25.41 -25.39
C MET A 406 -6.52 -25.89 -25.69
N PRO A 407 -6.82 -26.39 -26.89
CA PRO A 407 -8.09 -27.01 -27.22
C PRO A 407 -8.45 -28.17 -26.24
N ILE A 408 -9.72 -28.34 -25.93
CA ILE A 408 -10.21 -29.34 -24.97
C ILE A 408 -9.73 -30.75 -25.30
N ALA A 409 -9.72 -31.12 -26.58
CA ALA A 409 -9.22 -32.43 -27.05
C ALA A 409 -7.74 -32.69 -26.71
N SER A 410 -6.89 -31.65 -26.73
CA SER A 410 -5.48 -31.75 -26.32
C SER A 410 -5.30 -31.74 -24.80
N GLN A 411 -6.29 -31.23 -24.04
CA GLN A 411 -6.28 -31.22 -22.59
C GLN A 411 -6.51 -32.59 -21.97
N GLU A 412 -7.32 -33.46 -22.62
CA GLU A 412 -7.57 -34.81 -22.15
C GLU A 412 -6.34 -35.72 -22.31
N LEU A 413 -5.56 -35.52 -23.39
CA LEU A 413 -4.29 -36.23 -23.61
C LEU A 413 -3.23 -35.89 -22.59
N CYS A 414 -3.14 -34.61 -22.17
CA CYS A 414 -2.19 -34.15 -21.14
C CYS A 414 -2.58 -34.57 -19.70
N ARG A 415 -3.84 -34.97 -19.46
CA ARG A 415 -4.30 -35.47 -18.16
C ARG A 415 -4.11 -36.98 -18.02
N ALA A 416 -3.93 -37.67 -19.13
CA ALA A 416 -3.75 -39.11 -19.19
C ALA A 416 -2.26 -39.54 -19.21
N ALA A 417 -1.35 -38.61 -19.43
CA ALA A 417 0.11 -38.79 -19.35
C ALA A 417 0.64 -38.31 -18.00
#